data_d9971d7a0c107c2c9664dfc1c47db4a1
#
_entry.id   d9971d7a0c107c2c9664dfc1c47db4a1
#
_cell.length_a   1.000
_cell.length_b   1.000
_cell.length_c   1.000
_cell.angle_alpha   90.00
_cell.angle_beta   90.00
_cell.angle_gamma   90.00
#
_symmetry.space_group_name_H-M   'P 1'
#
loop_
_entity.id
_entity.type
_entity.pdbx_description
1 polymer ?
#
loop_
_entity_poly.entity_id
_entity_poly.type
_entity_poly.pdbx_seq_one_letter_code
_entity_poly.pdbx_strand_id
1 'polypeptide(L)'
;MQRRELLKMIASATGVAMVGMPAFVLGQAPVPQDATGFTAEDVALLDEIAETIIPRTDTPGAKDAEVGAFMARFVADCYSPEDQAAFRAGLVDLDQRAAGSFMALSPAERLQLLSALDQEAGEQARARVAPDGSGSGGGVHYFTMIKQLVLFSFFTSKVGATEVLRYDPVPGHYDGDLPYEPGTPAWATR
;
A
#
# COMPACT_ATOMS: atom_id res chain seq x y z
N MET A 1 -13.73 -26.01 -28.04
CA MET A 1 -12.99 -25.13 -27.09
C MET A 1 -11.89 -25.99 -26.44
N GLN A 2 -10.63 -25.68 -26.67
CA GLN A 2 -9.53 -26.45 -26.08
C GLN A 2 -9.33 -26.05 -24.61
N ARG A 3 -9.01 -27.02 -23.73
CA ARG A 3 -8.73 -26.75 -22.29
C ARG A 3 -7.75 -25.59 -22.06
N ARG A 4 -6.79 -25.44 -22.96
CA ARG A 4 -5.77 -24.36 -22.91
C ARG A 4 -6.35 -22.97 -23.14
N GLU A 5 -7.38 -22.84 -23.98
CA GLU A 5 -8.06 -21.56 -24.23
C GLU A 5 -9.00 -21.18 -23.08
N LEU A 6 -9.65 -22.18 -22.46
CA LEU A 6 -10.45 -21.97 -21.26
C LEU A 6 -9.58 -21.50 -20.08
N LEU A 7 -8.42 -22.11 -19.88
CA LEU A 7 -7.47 -21.69 -18.83
C LEU A 7 -6.92 -20.28 -19.08
N LYS A 8 -6.66 -19.91 -20.33
CA LYS A 8 -6.26 -18.53 -20.67
C LYS A 8 -7.37 -17.53 -20.39
N MET A 9 -8.62 -17.85 -20.68
CA MET A 9 -9.76 -16.97 -20.39
C MET A 9 -10.02 -16.85 -18.88
N ILE A 10 -9.89 -17.92 -18.13
CA ILE A 10 -10.01 -17.89 -16.67
C ILE A 10 -8.86 -17.06 -16.06
N ALA A 11 -7.63 -17.25 -16.51
CA ALA A 11 -6.48 -16.47 -16.05
C ALA A 11 -6.62 -14.98 -16.39
N SER A 12 -7.19 -14.63 -17.55
CA SER A 12 -7.45 -13.24 -17.91
C SER A 12 -8.62 -12.62 -17.15
N ALA A 13 -9.63 -13.41 -16.79
CA ALA A 13 -10.81 -12.90 -16.07
C ALA A 13 -10.60 -12.75 -14.56
N THR A 14 -9.77 -13.59 -13.95
CA THR A 14 -9.52 -13.59 -12.49
C THR A 14 -8.25 -12.84 -12.09
N GLY A 15 -7.23 -12.82 -12.96
CA GLY A 15 -5.94 -12.19 -12.67
C GLY A 15 -5.93 -10.66 -12.78
N VAL A 16 -6.77 -10.10 -13.66
CA VAL A 16 -6.82 -8.65 -13.90
C VAL A 16 -7.63 -7.90 -12.83
N ALA A 17 -8.49 -8.59 -12.10
CA ALA A 17 -9.40 -7.95 -11.14
C ALA A 17 -8.84 -7.78 -9.72
N MET A 18 -7.75 -8.46 -9.35
CA MET A 18 -7.27 -8.48 -7.96
C MET A 18 -5.87 -7.91 -7.71
N VAL A 19 -5.03 -7.89 -8.74
CA VAL A 19 -3.70 -7.25 -8.63
C VAL A 19 -3.39 -6.73 -10.02
N GLY A 20 -3.19 -5.44 -10.20
CA GLY A 20 -2.68 -4.94 -11.49
C GLY A 20 -1.56 -5.85 -11.95
N MET A 21 -1.64 -6.39 -13.16
CA MET A 21 -0.63 -7.36 -13.62
C MET A 21 0.72 -6.65 -13.67
N PRO A 22 1.70 -7.05 -12.86
CA PRO A 22 3.01 -6.42 -12.92
C PRO A 22 3.56 -6.54 -14.34
N ALA A 23 4.20 -5.49 -14.82
CA ALA A 23 4.68 -5.36 -16.21
C ALA A 23 5.50 -6.58 -16.68
N PHE A 24 6.23 -7.25 -15.77
CA PHE A 24 7.02 -8.45 -16.08
C PHE A 24 6.14 -9.67 -16.45
N VAL A 25 4.89 -9.75 -15.98
CA VAL A 25 3.96 -10.85 -16.37
C VAL A 25 3.54 -10.70 -17.82
N LEU A 26 3.55 -9.49 -18.36
CA LEU A 26 3.29 -9.19 -19.76
C LEU A 26 4.57 -9.25 -20.63
N GLY A 27 5.71 -9.63 -20.05
CA GLY A 27 7.00 -9.63 -20.74
C GLY A 27 7.58 -8.22 -20.98
N GLN A 28 7.06 -7.22 -20.30
CA GLN A 28 7.64 -5.87 -20.33
C GLN A 28 8.81 -5.78 -19.35
N ALA A 29 9.85 -5.08 -19.75
CA ALA A 29 10.98 -4.81 -18.85
C ALA A 29 10.49 -3.95 -17.66
N PRO A 30 10.99 -4.21 -16.42
CA PRO A 30 10.68 -3.37 -15.28
C PRO A 30 11.03 -1.91 -15.57
N VAL A 31 10.18 -0.98 -15.14
CA VAL A 31 10.45 0.45 -15.28
C VAL A 31 11.73 0.78 -14.49
N PRO A 32 12.75 1.43 -15.08
CA PRO A 32 13.94 1.88 -14.35
C PRO A 32 13.56 2.78 -13.17
N GLN A 33 14.35 2.77 -12.08
CA GLN A 33 14.04 3.56 -10.89
C GLN A 33 13.90 5.06 -11.16
N ASP A 34 14.70 5.58 -12.06
CA ASP A 34 14.69 6.95 -12.57
C ASP A 34 13.49 7.26 -13.49
N ALA A 35 12.77 6.25 -13.95
CA ALA A 35 11.62 6.38 -14.86
C ALA A 35 10.25 6.19 -14.14
N THR A 36 10.21 6.13 -12.81
CA THR A 36 8.96 6.02 -12.05
C THR A 36 8.09 7.28 -12.14
N GLY A 37 8.69 8.41 -12.57
CA GLY A 37 8.04 9.72 -12.58
C GLY A 37 7.82 10.32 -11.19
N PHE A 38 8.46 9.76 -10.15
CA PHE A 38 8.59 10.33 -8.82
C PHE A 38 9.99 10.91 -8.65
N THR A 39 10.09 12.12 -8.10
CA THR A 39 11.37 12.75 -7.77
C THR A 39 11.96 12.19 -6.47
N ALA A 40 13.19 12.52 -6.16
CA ALA A 40 13.79 12.16 -4.87
C ALA A 40 13.04 12.83 -3.69
N GLU A 41 12.52 14.03 -3.91
CA GLU A 41 11.68 14.74 -2.94
C GLU A 41 10.35 14.02 -2.71
N ASP A 42 9.71 13.51 -3.77
CA ASP A 42 8.48 12.72 -3.64
C ASP A 42 8.74 11.43 -2.84
N VAL A 43 9.85 10.75 -3.09
CA VAL A 43 10.23 9.54 -2.33
C VAL A 43 10.48 9.89 -0.86
N ALA A 44 11.17 10.99 -0.58
CA ALA A 44 11.39 11.45 0.80
C ALA A 44 10.07 11.82 1.50
N LEU A 45 9.13 12.43 0.79
CA LEU A 45 7.77 12.70 1.28
C LEU A 45 7.02 11.39 1.61
N LEU A 46 7.07 10.41 0.71
CA LEU A 46 6.46 9.10 0.93
C LEU A 46 7.07 8.37 2.12
N ASP A 47 8.39 8.43 2.31
CA ASP A 47 9.08 7.88 3.47
C ASP A 47 8.64 8.55 4.78
N GLU A 48 8.44 9.87 4.78
CA GLU A 48 7.99 10.61 5.97
C GLU A 48 6.53 10.33 6.30
N ILE A 49 5.67 10.21 5.30
CA ILE A 49 4.27 9.78 5.48
C ILE A 49 4.25 8.36 6.06
N ALA A 50 5.02 7.45 5.48
CA ALA A 50 5.08 6.07 5.91
C ALA A 50 5.61 5.94 7.35
N GLU A 51 6.65 6.67 7.72
CA GLU A 51 7.20 6.69 9.09
C GLU A 51 6.24 7.31 10.10
N THR A 52 5.39 8.26 9.67
CA THR A 52 4.34 8.81 10.53
C THR A 52 3.24 7.78 10.79
N ILE A 53 2.96 6.88 9.83
CA ILE A 53 1.95 5.81 9.96
C ILE A 53 2.52 4.62 10.73
N ILE A 54 3.76 4.21 10.46
CA ILE A 54 4.47 3.10 11.11
C ILE A 54 5.80 3.63 11.64
N PRO A 55 5.78 4.28 12.80
CA PRO A 55 6.99 4.86 13.37
C PRO A 55 7.92 3.79 13.95
N ARG A 56 9.21 4.05 13.95
CA ARG A 56 10.17 3.28 14.72
C ARG A 56 9.85 3.40 16.22
N THR A 57 9.70 2.26 16.87
CA THR A 57 9.49 2.13 18.32
C THR A 57 10.44 1.06 18.85
N ASP A 58 9.94 0.06 19.57
CA ASP A 58 10.69 -1.17 19.91
C ASP A 58 10.92 -2.06 18.67
N THR A 59 10.20 -1.79 17.61
CA THR A 59 10.32 -2.43 16.29
C THR A 59 10.79 -1.45 15.24
N PRO A 60 11.38 -1.91 14.12
CA PRO A 60 11.71 -1.07 12.98
C PRO A 60 10.50 -0.29 12.46
N GLY A 61 10.75 0.94 11.98
CA GLY A 61 9.77 1.79 11.33
C GLY A 61 9.75 1.63 9.80
N ALA A 62 8.87 2.36 9.14
CA ALA A 62 8.71 2.29 7.69
C ALA A 62 9.96 2.71 6.91
N LYS A 63 10.72 3.67 7.42
CA LYS A 63 11.99 4.10 6.80
C LYS A 63 13.05 3.00 6.80
N ASP A 64 13.07 2.14 7.82
CA ASP A 64 14.00 1.01 7.89
C ASP A 64 13.77 -0.03 6.78
N ALA A 65 12.55 -0.04 6.25
CA ALA A 65 12.12 -0.91 5.16
C ALA A 65 12.12 -0.23 3.78
N GLU A 66 12.61 1.01 3.67
CA GLU A 66 12.67 1.80 2.43
C GLU A 66 11.29 1.87 1.73
N VAL A 67 10.21 2.05 2.52
CA VAL A 67 8.82 1.96 2.06
C VAL A 67 8.53 2.99 0.97
N GLY A 68 9.04 4.23 1.06
CA GLY A 68 8.79 5.28 0.08
C GLY A 68 9.31 4.93 -1.31
N ALA A 69 10.53 4.38 -1.39
CA ALA A 69 11.11 3.94 -2.67
C ALA A 69 10.30 2.79 -3.29
N PHE A 70 9.85 1.82 -2.47
CA PHE A 70 8.98 0.74 -2.94
C PHE A 70 7.63 1.27 -3.42
N MET A 71 7.00 2.20 -2.67
CA MET A 71 5.71 2.80 -3.04
C MET A 71 5.78 3.50 -4.40
N ALA A 72 6.80 4.34 -4.63
CA ALA A 72 7.01 5.03 -5.89
C ALA A 72 7.11 4.05 -7.06
N ARG A 73 7.85 2.95 -6.86
CA ARG A 73 7.98 1.88 -7.84
C ARG A 73 6.68 1.14 -8.07
N PHE A 74 5.98 0.75 -7.00
CA PHE A 74 4.75 0.00 -7.09
C PHE A 74 3.64 0.79 -7.81
N VAL A 75 3.52 2.09 -7.51
CA VAL A 75 2.57 2.97 -8.20
C VAL A 75 2.88 3.04 -9.69
N ALA A 76 4.15 3.21 -10.07
CA ALA A 76 4.56 3.28 -11.47
C ALA A 76 4.30 1.97 -12.25
N ASP A 77 4.57 0.82 -11.61
CA ASP A 77 4.52 -0.48 -12.29
C ASP A 77 3.13 -1.14 -12.24
N CYS A 78 2.34 -0.87 -11.18
CA CYS A 78 1.14 -1.64 -10.88
C CYS A 78 -0.17 -0.86 -10.92
N TYR A 79 -0.14 0.46 -10.76
CA TYR A 79 -1.36 1.27 -10.80
C TYR A 79 -1.77 1.61 -12.23
N SER A 80 -3.08 1.72 -12.46
CA SER A 80 -3.60 2.27 -13.70
C SER A 80 -3.17 3.74 -13.87
N PRO A 81 -3.12 4.28 -15.09
CA PRO A 81 -2.80 5.70 -15.30
C PRO A 81 -3.72 6.65 -14.50
N GLU A 82 -4.98 6.25 -14.32
CA GLU A 82 -5.99 6.98 -13.56
C GLU A 82 -5.68 6.98 -12.06
N ASP A 83 -5.34 5.82 -11.51
CA ASP A 83 -4.94 5.67 -10.11
C ASP A 83 -3.60 6.35 -9.81
N GLN A 84 -2.65 6.31 -10.75
CA GLN A 84 -1.39 7.05 -10.66
C GLN A 84 -1.65 8.56 -10.57
N ALA A 85 -2.54 9.08 -11.42
CA ALA A 85 -2.91 10.49 -11.39
C ALA A 85 -3.60 10.86 -10.07
N ALA A 86 -4.52 10.03 -9.58
CA ALA A 86 -5.20 10.23 -8.30
C ALA A 86 -4.21 10.20 -7.12
N PHE A 87 -3.27 9.26 -7.12
CA PHE A 87 -2.23 9.16 -6.10
C PHE A 87 -1.35 10.41 -6.06
N ARG A 88 -0.86 10.88 -7.22
CA ARG A 88 -0.02 12.10 -7.31
C ARG A 88 -0.80 13.35 -6.91
N ALA A 89 -2.05 13.49 -7.35
CA ALA A 89 -2.91 14.60 -6.94
C ALA A 89 -3.12 14.60 -5.41
N GLY A 90 -3.19 13.41 -4.80
CA GLY A 90 -3.27 13.25 -3.36
C GLY A 90 -2.04 13.75 -2.61
N LEU A 91 -0.83 13.54 -3.14
CA LEU A 91 0.40 14.10 -2.54
C LEU A 91 0.40 15.64 -2.60
N VAL A 92 -0.07 16.20 -3.71
CA VAL A 92 -0.21 17.66 -3.85
C VAL A 92 -1.24 18.22 -2.86
N ASP A 93 -2.39 17.56 -2.70
CA ASP A 93 -3.43 17.96 -1.73
C ASP A 93 -2.88 17.88 -0.30
N LEU A 94 -2.09 16.85 0.03
CA LEU A 94 -1.44 16.72 1.34
C LEU A 94 -0.54 17.91 1.66
N ASP A 95 0.30 18.33 0.73
CA ASP A 95 1.18 19.50 0.90
C ASP A 95 0.38 20.80 1.02
N GLN A 96 -0.70 20.95 0.26
CA GLN A 96 -1.60 22.10 0.37
C GLN A 96 -2.26 22.17 1.76
N ARG A 97 -2.73 21.06 2.30
CA ARG A 97 -3.30 20.97 3.66
C ARG A 97 -2.25 21.22 4.75
N ALA A 98 -0.99 20.93 4.45
CA ALA A 98 0.16 21.23 5.31
C ALA A 98 0.68 22.67 5.19
N ALA A 99 -0.13 23.61 4.68
CA ALA A 99 0.24 24.99 4.44
C ALA A 99 1.47 25.16 3.50
N GLY A 100 1.66 24.22 2.59
CA GLY A 100 2.66 24.27 1.53
C GLY A 100 3.72 23.18 1.58
N SER A 101 3.98 22.56 2.73
CA SER A 101 4.92 21.42 2.81
C SER A 101 4.70 20.55 4.04
N PHE A 102 4.34 19.30 3.81
CA PHE A 102 4.26 18.28 4.86
C PHE A 102 5.60 18.07 5.57
N MET A 103 6.70 18.18 4.83
CA MET A 103 8.05 18.02 5.36
C MET A 103 8.45 19.10 6.38
N ALA A 104 7.81 20.28 6.33
CA ALA A 104 8.07 21.37 7.26
C ALA A 104 7.33 21.24 8.61
N LEU A 105 6.31 20.37 8.67
CA LEU A 105 5.52 20.15 9.88
C LEU A 105 6.33 19.39 10.95
N SER A 106 6.04 19.66 12.21
CA SER A 106 6.52 18.85 13.33
C SER A 106 5.89 17.44 13.30
N PRO A 107 6.50 16.43 13.95
CA PRO A 107 5.94 15.08 14.01
C PRO A 107 4.51 15.03 14.55
N ALA A 108 4.18 15.87 15.53
CA ALA A 108 2.83 15.94 16.10
C ALA A 108 1.81 16.51 15.10
N GLU A 109 2.17 17.56 14.35
CA GLU A 109 1.31 18.14 13.31
C GLU A 109 1.11 17.18 12.14
N ARG A 110 2.14 16.44 11.73
CA ARG A 110 2.03 15.38 10.70
C ARG A 110 1.03 14.31 11.13
N LEU A 111 1.16 13.81 12.35
CA LEU A 111 0.24 12.80 12.89
C LEU A 111 -1.19 13.35 12.95
N GLN A 112 -1.39 14.59 13.38
CA GLN A 112 -2.71 15.22 13.42
C GLN A 112 -3.32 15.33 12.03
N LEU A 113 -2.55 15.79 11.03
CA LEU A 113 -3.01 15.92 9.65
C LEU A 113 -3.38 14.56 9.05
N LEU A 114 -2.52 13.53 9.19
CA LEU A 114 -2.81 12.20 8.68
C LEU A 114 -3.99 11.55 9.39
N SER A 115 -4.18 11.81 10.68
CA SER A 115 -5.35 11.31 11.44
C SER A 115 -6.64 11.96 10.94
N ALA A 116 -6.63 13.24 10.62
CA ALA A 116 -7.80 13.91 10.03
C ALA A 116 -8.14 13.35 8.64
N LEU A 117 -7.12 13.10 7.81
CA LEU A 117 -7.30 12.45 6.50
C LEU A 117 -7.83 11.02 6.60
N ASP A 118 -7.42 10.27 7.62
CA ASP A 118 -7.91 8.91 7.85
C ASP A 118 -9.40 8.90 8.25
N GLN A 119 -9.82 9.88 9.05
CA GLN A 119 -11.23 10.08 9.40
C GLN A 119 -12.05 10.43 8.16
N GLU A 120 -11.60 11.41 7.37
CA GLU A 120 -12.26 11.82 6.11
C GLU A 120 -12.41 10.63 5.15
N ALA A 121 -11.34 9.86 4.97
CA ALA A 121 -11.36 8.66 4.13
C ALA A 121 -12.33 7.59 4.65
N GLY A 122 -12.39 7.41 5.97
CA GLY A 122 -13.32 6.50 6.63
C GLY A 122 -14.77 6.92 6.48
N GLU A 123 -15.07 8.21 6.60
CA GLU A 123 -16.41 8.77 6.37
C GLU A 123 -16.84 8.60 4.91
N GLN A 124 -15.97 8.91 3.97
CA GLN A 124 -16.25 8.69 2.56
C GLN A 124 -16.51 7.20 2.25
N ALA A 125 -15.71 6.30 2.81
CA ALA A 125 -15.90 4.86 2.63
C ALA A 125 -17.25 4.38 3.17
N ARG A 126 -17.68 4.88 4.34
CA ARG A 126 -18.99 4.54 4.94
C ARG A 126 -20.15 5.11 4.10
N ALA A 127 -20.02 6.34 3.60
CA ALA A 127 -21.03 6.98 2.76
C ALA A 127 -21.23 6.26 1.41
N ARG A 128 -20.23 5.51 0.96
CA ARG A 128 -20.28 4.74 -0.32
C ARG A 128 -20.99 3.40 -0.18
N VAL A 129 -21.13 2.87 1.04
CA VAL A 129 -21.87 1.63 1.30
C VAL A 129 -23.31 2.02 1.59
N ALA A 130 -24.22 1.79 0.63
CA ALA A 130 -25.64 1.99 0.86
C ALA A 130 -26.15 1.00 1.92
N PRO A 131 -27.26 1.33 2.66
CA PRO A 131 -27.82 0.44 3.68
C PRO A 131 -28.23 -0.95 3.16
N ASP A 132 -28.46 -1.07 1.86
CA ASP A 132 -28.79 -2.32 1.18
C ASP A 132 -27.55 -3.10 0.68
N GLY A 133 -26.34 -2.61 0.97
CA GLY A 133 -25.08 -3.22 0.54
C GLY A 133 -24.69 -2.91 -0.91
N SER A 134 -25.48 -2.11 -1.64
CA SER A 134 -25.09 -1.62 -2.95
C SER A 134 -24.05 -0.51 -2.79
N GLY A 135 -22.83 -0.71 -3.31
CA GLY A 135 -21.80 0.30 -3.30
C GLY A 135 -22.05 1.38 -4.37
N SER A 136 -22.05 2.65 -4.00
CA SER A 136 -22.05 3.75 -4.98
C SER A 136 -20.65 3.91 -5.60
N GLY A 137 -20.56 3.90 -6.92
CA GLY A 137 -19.32 3.98 -7.70
C GLY A 137 -18.64 5.35 -7.65
N GLY A 138 -17.96 5.67 -6.56
CA GLY A 138 -17.02 6.79 -6.48
C GLY A 138 -15.58 6.28 -6.33
N GLY A 139 -14.56 7.04 -6.75
CA GLY A 139 -13.15 6.67 -6.57
C GLY A 139 -12.76 6.48 -5.09
N VAL A 140 -11.76 5.68 -4.82
CA VAL A 140 -11.20 5.49 -3.47
C VAL A 140 -10.52 6.79 -3.03
N HIS A 141 -10.67 7.18 -1.78
CA HIS A 141 -9.96 8.34 -1.25
C HIS A 141 -8.44 8.12 -1.35
N TYR A 142 -7.70 9.11 -1.83
CA TYR A 142 -6.26 8.96 -2.08
C TYR A 142 -5.48 8.53 -0.82
N PHE A 143 -5.89 9.02 0.36
CA PHE A 143 -5.24 8.64 1.61
C PHE A 143 -5.44 7.16 1.94
N THR A 144 -6.59 6.58 1.58
CA THR A 144 -6.80 5.13 1.68
C THR A 144 -5.78 4.37 0.81
N MET A 145 -5.53 4.84 -0.41
CA MET A 145 -4.53 4.23 -1.30
C MET A 145 -3.12 4.31 -0.68
N ILE A 146 -2.74 5.49 -0.17
CA ILE A 146 -1.45 5.70 0.49
C ILE A 146 -1.31 4.78 1.71
N LYS A 147 -2.28 4.80 2.63
CA LYS A 147 -2.25 4.01 3.86
C LYS A 147 -2.17 2.50 3.58
N GLN A 148 -3.00 1.99 2.67
CA GLN A 148 -2.97 0.59 2.29
C GLN A 148 -1.62 0.19 1.68
N LEU A 149 -1.06 1.06 0.82
CA LEU A 149 0.22 0.79 0.19
C LEU A 149 1.38 0.83 1.20
N VAL A 150 1.36 1.74 2.19
CA VAL A 150 2.33 1.76 3.30
C VAL A 150 2.28 0.45 4.08
N LEU A 151 1.09 0.00 4.50
CA LEU A 151 0.92 -1.27 5.23
C LEU A 151 1.39 -2.47 4.40
N PHE A 152 0.97 -2.53 3.14
CA PHE A 152 1.39 -3.58 2.22
C PHE A 152 2.91 -3.60 2.06
N SER A 153 3.52 -2.44 1.74
CA SER A 153 4.96 -2.33 1.51
C SER A 153 5.78 -2.73 2.75
N PHE A 154 5.37 -2.27 3.92
CA PHE A 154 6.08 -2.56 5.17
C PHE A 154 6.00 -4.04 5.53
N PHE A 155 4.79 -4.61 5.61
CA PHE A 155 4.62 -5.99 6.09
C PHE A 155 5.05 -7.06 5.07
N THR A 156 5.19 -6.69 3.79
CA THR A 156 5.78 -7.57 2.77
C THR A 156 7.29 -7.36 2.57
N SER A 157 7.87 -6.34 3.20
CA SER A 157 9.31 -6.11 3.19
C SER A 157 10.05 -7.18 3.99
N LYS A 158 11.36 -7.32 3.74
CA LYS A 158 12.21 -8.20 4.54
C LYS A 158 12.17 -7.80 6.03
N VAL A 159 12.31 -6.51 6.33
CA VAL A 159 12.31 -5.98 7.69
C VAL A 159 10.98 -6.28 8.39
N GLY A 160 9.85 -5.91 7.79
CA GLY A 160 8.52 -6.17 8.35
C GLY A 160 8.24 -7.66 8.56
N ALA A 161 8.58 -8.49 7.56
CA ALA A 161 8.31 -9.93 7.63
C ALA A 161 9.19 -10.67 8.64
N THR A 162 10.48 -10.30 8.79
CA THR A 162 11.42 -11.09 9.59
C THR A 162 11.77 -10.50 10.96
N GLU A 163 11.53 -9.18 11.17
CA GLU A 163 11.89 -8.50 12.41
C GLU A 163 10.66 -8.07 13.23
N VAL A 164 9.51 -7.85 12.55
CA VAL A 164 8.25 -7.43 13.19
C VAL A 164 7.27 -8.59 13.30
N LEU A 165 7.17 -9.37 12.24
CA LEU A 165 6.32 -10.56 12.18
C LEU A 165 7.15 -11.83 12.42
N ARG A 166 6.47 -12.96 12.59
CA ARG A 166 7.10 -14.28 12.58
C ARG A 166 7.19 -14.80 11.15
N TYR A 167 8.39 -15.13 10.71
CA TYR A 167 8.63 -15.63 9.37
C TYR A 167 9.11 -17.07 9.37
N ASP A 168 8.38 -17.95 8.69
CA ASP A 168 8.81 -19.29 8.39
C ASP A 168 8.99 -19.44 6.87
N PRO A 169 10.22 -19.63 6.36
CA PRO A 169 10.48 -19.74 4.93
C PRO A 169 9.87 -20.98 4.29
N VAL A 170 9.58 -22.03 5.09
CA VAL A 170 9.00 -23.30 4.61
C VAL A 170 7.94 -23.80 5.61
N PRO A 171 6.74 -23.21 5.61
CA PRO A 171 5.71 -23.46 6.62
C PRO A 171 5.23 -24.93 6.69
N GLY A 172 5.51 -25.74 5.68
CA GLY A 172 5.24 -27.17 5.64
C GLY A 172 3.77 -27.49 5.48
N HIS A 173 2.96 -27.41 6.54
CA HIS A 173 1.53 -27.70 6.51
C HIS A 173 0.71 -26.63 7.20
N TYR A 174 -0.53 -26.51 6.79
CA TYR A 174 -1.49 -25.61 7.45
C TYR A 174 -2.04 -26.26 8.73
N ASP A 175 -2.01 -25.52 9.84
CA ASP A 175 -2.62 -25.91 11.11
C ASP A 175 -3.65 -24.86 11.51
N GLY A 176 -4.93 -25.18 11.37
CA GLY A 176 -6.06 -24.29 11.68
C GLY A 176 -6.34 -24.15 13.18
N ASP A 177 -5.83 -25.08 14.00
CA ASP A 177 -6.06 -25.12 15.46
C ASP A 177 -4.84 -24.63 16.25
N LEU A 178 -3.93 -23.88 15.61
CA LEU A 178 -2.75 -23.36 16.27
C LEU A 178 -3.14 -22.51 17.50
N PRO A 179 -2.62 -22.83 18.70
CA PRO A 179 -2.91 -22.04 19.88
C PRO A 179 -2.48 -20.58 19.71
N TYR A 180 -3.39 -19.66 20.04
CA TYR A 180 -3.10 -18.23 20.05
C TYR A 180 -2.72 -17.78 21.45
N GLU A 181 -1.53 -17.18 21.57
CA GLU A 181 -1.07 -16.53 22.80
C GLU A 181 -1.13 -15.01 22.61
N PRO A 182 -1.95 -14.27 23.43
CA PRO A 182 -1.99 -12.82 23.35
C PRO A 182 -0.61 -12.17 23.46
N GLY A 183 -0.34 -11.18 22.59
CA GLY A 183 0.95 -10.48 22.57
C GLY A 183 2.03 -11.14 21.71
N THR A 184 1.79 -12.32 21.14
CA THR A 184 2.74 -12.90 20.17
C THR A 184 2.58 -12.22 18.81
N PRO A 185 3.71 -11.94 18.11
CA PRO A 185 3.65 -11.37 16.75
C PRO A 185 2.87 -12.28 15.79
N ALA A 186 2.17 -11.67 14.84
CA ALA A 186 1.48 -12.39 13.77
C ALA A 186 2.47 -13.12 12.85
N TRP A 187 1.99 -14.13 12.13
CA TRP A 187 2.77 -14.80 11.10
C TRP A 187 2.79 -13.99 9.81
N ALA A 188 3.97 -13.80 9.22
CA ALA A 188 4.11 -13.26 7.88
C ALA A 188 3.76 -14.33 6.83
N THR A 189 4.25 -15.55 7.07
CA THR A 189 4.01 -16.73 6.22
C THR A 189 3.84 -17.95 7.11
N ARG A 190 2.71 -18.65 6.97
CA ARG A 190 2.49 -19.98 7.54
C ARG A 190 1.39 -20.75 6.81
#